data_eaa49cae9eaae93fc69d29700a4b5a9c
#
_entry.id   eaa49cae9eaae93fc69d29700a4b5a9c
#
_cell.length_a   1.000
_cell.length_b   1.000
_cell.length_c   1.000
_cell.angle_alpha   90.00
_cell.angle_beta   90.00
_cell.angle_gamma   90.00
#
_symmetry.space_group_name_H-M   'P 1'
#
loop_
_entity.id
_entity.type
_entity.pdbx_description
1 polymer ?
#
loop_
_entity_poly.entity_id
_entity_poly.type
_entity_poly.pdbx_seq_one_letter_code
_entity_poly.pdbx_strand_id
1 'polypeptide(L)'
;MMPTRVESYVLRLSRELRKRFVDDGRLIEEVREHLSDAVERAREQGASLAAAEEQAIQRFGAPELVASAFAADRMRTLHRCLLATASLVGVAIAYVDTRPTWDDAGITAGAMMLVAAALGFLGPLRPWKWALAVGIWIPSYAFVRAPAHGSVAMLLILIFPFVGAYLGRLARRLITQVSQ
;
A
#
# COMPACT_ATOMS: atom_id res chain seq x y z
N MET A 1 24.45 10.90 -31.56
CA MET A 1 25.19 10.15 -30.55
C MET A 1 24.35 8.95 -30.17
N MET A 2 24.83 7.74 -30.35
CA MET A 2 24.06 6.56 -29.95
C MET A 2 24.05 6.44 -28.43
N PRO A 3 22.91 6.14 -27.81
CA PRO A 3 22.83 5.95 -26.36
C PRO A 3 23.70 4.76 -25.93
N THR A 4 24.36 4.85 -24.80
CA THR A 4 25.11 3.77 -24.21
C THR A 4 24.16 2.61 -23.85
N ARG A 5 24.69 1.39 -23.61
CA ARG A 5 23.86 0.26 -23.20
C ARG A 5 23.15 0.55 -21.86
N VAL A 6 23.84 1.24 -20.94
CA VAL A 6 23.26 1.68 -19.66
C VAL A 6 22.11 2.67 -19.90
N GLU A 7 22.28 3.68 -20.75
CA GLU A 7 21.19 4.62 -21.07
C GLU A 7 20.00 3.94 -21.72
N SER A 8 20.26 3.00 -22.63
CA SER A 8 19.20 2.20 -23.28
C SER A 8 18.44 1.33 -22.26
N TYR A 9 19.13 0.81 -21.25
CA TYR A 9 18.55 0.06 -20.16
C TYR A 9 17.67 0.98 -19.27
N VAL A 10 18.19 2.12 -18.84
CA VAL A 10 17.48 3.09 -18.00
C VAL A 10 16.21 3.61 -18.70
N LEU A 11 16.27 3.87 -20.00
CA LEU A 11 15.10 4.25 -20.80
C LEU A 11 14.05 3.14 -20.88
N ARG A 12 14.45 1.87 -20.96
CA ARG A 12 13.51 0.74 -20.91
C ARG A 12 12.89 0.59 -19.53
N LEU A 13 13.69 0.67 -18.48
CA LEU A 13 13.22 0.61 -17.11
C LEU A 13 12.22 1.72 -16.81
N SER A 14 12.49 2.97 -17.21
CA SER A 14 11.57 4.09 -17.01
C SER A 14 10.22 3.86 -17.69
N ARG A 15 10.22 3.30 -18.91
CA ARG A 15 8.99 2.93 -19.61
C ARG A 15 8.19 1.84 -18.88
N GLU A 16 8.87 0.82 -18.36
CA GLU A 16 8.22 -0.26 -17.60
C GLU A 16 7.66 0.23 -16.26
N LEU A 17 8.36 1.15 -15.57
CA LEU A 17 7.86 1.79 -14.35
C LEU A 17 6.62 2.64 -14.63
N ARG A 18 6.61 3.45 -15.68
CA ARG A 18 5.44 4.26 -16.08
C ARG A 18 4.21 3.41 -16.40
N LYS A 19 4.37 2.27 -17.08
CA LYS A 19 3.27 1.32 -17.31
C LYS A 19 2.64 0.82 -16.01
N ARG A 20 3.39 0.85 -14.90
CA ARG A 20 2.97 0.40 -13.56
C ARG A 20 2.58 1.57 -12.64
N PHE A 21 2.41 2.77 -13.21
CA PHE A 21 2.10 4.00 -12.45
C PHE A 21 3.16 4.36 -11.39
N VAL A 22 4.41 4.00 -11.64
CA VAL A 22 5.57 4.40 -10.84
C VAL A 22 6.34 5.42 -11.68
N ASP A 23 6.08 6.69 -11.45
CA ASP A 23 6.85 7.79 -12.04
C ASP A 23 7.69 8.43 -10.94
N ASP A 24 8.91 7.94 -10.80
CA ASP A 24 9.86 8.41 -9.79
C ASP A 24 11.21 8.72 -10.45
N GLY A 25 11.42 9.99 -10.74
CA GLY A 25 12.67 10.47 -11.38
C GLY A 25 13.91 10.22 -10.51
N ARG A 26 13.75 10.22 -9.16
CA ARG A 26 14.86 9.95 -8.23
C ARG A 26 15.30 8.49 -8.32
N LEU A 27 14.34 7.58 -8.40
CA LEU A 27 14.62 6.16 -8.57
C LEU A 27 15.41 5.88 -9.86
N ILE A 28 15.03 6.55 -10.94
CA ILE A 28 15.74 6.41 -12.23
C ILE A 28 17.17 6.93 -12.14
N GLU A 29 17.38 8.05 -11.46
CA GLU A 29 18.72 8.59 -11.25
C GLU A 29 19.58 7.71 -10.36
N GLU A 30 19.03 7.20 -9.25
CA GLU A 30 19.70 6.25 -8.37
C GLU A 30 20.12 4.97 -9.11
N VAL A 31 19.23 4.43 -9.96
CA VAL A 31 19.56 3.26 -10.79
C VAL A 31 20.68 3.59 -11.78
N ARG A 32 20.66 4.79 -12.37
CA ARG A 32 21.73 5.24 -13.29
C ARG A 32 23.07 5.31 -12.58
N GLU A 33 23.12 5.93 -11.40
CA GLU A 33 24.33 6.03 -10.59
C GLU A 33 24.89 4.65 -10.24
N HIS A 34 24.03 3.76 -9.72
CA HIS A 34 24.42 2.39 -9.38
C HIS A 34 24.99 1.60 -10.56
N LEU A 35 24.39 1.73 -11.74
CA LEU A 35 24.89 1.08 -12.95
C LEU A 35 26.22 1.70 -13.39
N SER A 36 26.38 3.01 -13.31
CA SER A 36 27.62 3.71 -13.65
C SER A 36 28.77 3.28 -12.73
N ASP A 37 28.52 3.22 -11.41
CA ASP A 37 29.49 2.73 -10.42
C ASP A 37 29.87 1.26 -10.65
N ALA A 38 28.92 0.43 -11.07
CA ALA A 38 29.19 -0.96 -11.38
C ALA A 38 30.06 -1.11 -12.61
N VAL A 39 29.85 -0.27 -13.64
CA VAL A 39 30.67 -0.23 -14.86
C VAL A 39 32.09 0.24 -14.53
N GLU A 40 32.23 1.29 -13.72
CA GLU A 40 33.54 1.83 -13.35
C GLU A 40 34.38 0.78 -12.59
N ARG A 41 33.78 0.14 -11.58
CA ARG A 41 34.44 -0.95 -10.85
C ARG A 41 34.85 -2.12 -11.75
N ALA A 42 34.03 -2.50 -12.73
CA ALA A 42 34.39 -3.57 -13.67
C ALA A 42 35.54 -3.13 -14.60
N ARG A 43 35.61 -1.86 -14.97
CA ARG A 43 36.73 -1.29 -15.77
C ARG A 43 38.03 -1.25 -14.98
N GLU A 44 38.00 -0.91 -13.70
CA GLU A 44 39.17 -0.95 -12.80
C GLU A 44 39.73 -2.36 -12.69
N GLN A 45 38.85 -3.38 -12.82
CA GLN A 45 39.24 -4.81 -12.84
C GLN A 45 39.74 -5.27 -14.23
N GLY A 46 39.89 -4.36 -15.19
CA GLY A 46 40.43 -4.65 -16.50
C GLY A 46 39.42 -5.03 -17.58
N ALA A 47 38.12 -4.93 -17.31
CA ALA A 47 37.12 -5.20 -18.31
C ALA A 47 37.06 -4.09 -19.38
N SER A 48 36.78 -4.47 -20.65
CA SER A 48 36.47 -3.49 -21.68
C SER A 48 35.15 -2.79 -21.36
N LEU A 49 34.93 -1.57 -21.84
CA LEU A 49 33.69 -0.82 -21.59
C LEU A 49 32.43 -1.62 -21.94
N ALA A 50 32.43 -2.29 -23.11
CA ALA A 50 31.29 -3.09 -23.54
C ALA A 50 31.02 -4.29 -22.63
N ALA A 51 32.08 -4.96 -22.13
CA ALA A 51 31.97 -6.07 -21.19
C ALA A 51 31.53 -5.60 -19.81
N ALA A 52 32.01 -4.44 -19.34
CA ALA A 52 31.64 -3.85 -18.06
C ALA A 52 30.16 -3.44 -18.04
N GLU A 53 29.65 -2.79 -19.09
CA GLU A 53 28.23 -2.45 -19.23
C GLU A 53 27.35 -3.70 -19.25
N GLU A 54 27.73 -4.71 -20.02
CA GLU A 54 26.97 -5.97 -20.10
C GLU A 54 26.92 -6.66 -18.73
N GLN A 55 28.04 -6.74 -18.03
CA GLN A 55 28.12 -7.34 -16.70
C GLN A 55 27.28 -6.59 -15.67
N ALA A 56 27.31 -5.25 -15.71
CA ALA A 56 26.50 -4.41 -14.82
C ALA A 56 25.01 -4.65 -15.04
N ILE A 57 24.57 -4.65 -16.30
CA ILE A 57 23.16 -4.89 -16.69
C ILE A 57 22.72 -6.31 -16.30
N GLN A 58 23.54 -7.32 -16.55
CA GLN A 58 23.21 -8.71 -16.21
C GLN A 58 23.04 -8.90 -14.71
N ARG A 59 23.89 -8.26 -13.88
CA ARG A 59 23.79 -8.30 -12.41
C ARG A 59 22.55 -7.56 -11.90
N PHE A 60 22.16 -6.48 -12.55
CA PHE A 60 21.00 -5.69 -12.16
C PHE A 60 19.68 -6.40 -12.49
N GLY A 61 19.67 -7.17 -13.57
CA GLY A 61 18.54 -7.98 -14.02
C GLY A 61 17.70 -7.33 -15.12
N ALA A 62 16.69 -8.06 -15.59
CA ALA A 62 15.82 -7.58 -16.65
C ALA A 62 14.97 -6.36 -16.16
N PRO A 63 14.82 -5.30 -16.99
CA PRO A 63 14.10 -4.08 -16.60
C PRO A 63 12.65 -4.35 -16.18
N GLU A 64 11.99 -5.35 -16.77
CA GLU A 64 10.62 -5.74 -16.46
C GLU A 64 10.50 -6.34 -15.04
N LEU A 65 11.48 -7.15 -14.64
CA LEU A 65 11.53 -7.77 -13.31
C LEU A 65 11.83 -6.71 -12.25
N VAL A 66 12.80 -5.84 -12.51
CA VAL A 66 13.17 -4.73 -11.62
C VAL A 66 11.97 -3.81 -11.42
N ALA A 67 11.31 -3.36 -12.52
CA ALA A 67 10.12 -2.52 -12.45
C ALA A 67 8.98 -3.20 -11.65
N SER A 68 8.81 -4.52 -11.80
CA SER A 68 7.78 -5.25 -11.06
C SER A 68 8.08 -5.32 -9.57
N ALA A 69 9.35 -5.48 -9.18
CA ALA A 69 9.78 -5.51 -7.79
C ALA A 69 9.55 -4.15 -7.11
N PHE A 70 9.95 -3.05 -7.75
CA PHE A 70 9.71 -1.69 -7.24
C PHE A 70 8.22 -1.37 -7.12
N ALA A 71 7.40 -1.71 -8.12
CA ALA A 71 5.96 -1.51 -8.05
C ALA A 71 5.33 -2.32 -6.91
N ALA A 72 5.76 -3.56 -6.71
CA ALA A 72 5.26 -4.40 -5.62
C ALA A 72 5.65 -3.83 -4.24
N ASP A 73 6.87 -3.32 -4.09
CA ASP A 73 7.32 -2.72 -2.82
C ASP A 73 6.58 -1.43 -2.49
N ARG A 74 6.40 -0.55 -3.47
CA ARG A 74 5.60 0.66 -3.33
C ARG A 74 4.15 0.35 -2.92
N MET A 75 3.54 -0.67 -3.53
CA MET A 75 2.19 -1.11 -3.16
C MET A 75 2.13 -1.66 -1.73
N ARG A 76 3.15 -2.37 -1.27
CA ARG A 76 3.24 -2.83 0.13
C ARG A 76 3.34 -1.66 1.10
N THR A 77 4.18 -0.68 0.80
CA THR A 77 4.35 0.52 1.63
C THR A 77 3.06 1.33 1.71
N LEU A 78 2.41 1.61 0.58
CA LEU A 78 1.11 2.27 0.55
C LEU A 78 0.06 1.51 1.37
N HIS A 79 0.01 0.18 1.24
CA HIS A 79 -0.92 -0.64 2.02
C HIS A 79 -0.65 -0.56 3.52
N ARG A 80 0.61 -0.54 3.95
CA ARG A 80 0.99 -0.36 5.36
C ARG A 80 0.60 1.02 5.88
N CYS A 81 0.88 2.08 5.12
CA CYS A 81 0.48 3.44 5.47
C CYS A 81 -1.04 3.56 5.60
N LEU A 82 -1.80 3.02 4.64
CA LEU A 82 -3.26 3.02 4.70
C LEU A 82 -3.80 2.24 5.91
N LEU A 83 -3.20 1.10 6.26
CA LEU A 83 -3.58 0.35 7.47
C LEU A 83 -3.30 1.14 8.74
N ALA A 84 -2.15 1.81 8.83
CA ALA A 84 -1.81 2.65 9.97
C ALA A 84 -2.81 3.81 10.10
N THR A 85 -3.12 4.50 8.99
CA THR A 85 -4.14 5.56 8.97
C THR A 85 -5.51 5.04 9.37
N ALA A 86 -5.93 3.88 8.85
CA ALA A 86 -7.20 3.24 9.23
C ALA A 86 -7.28 2.96 10.73
N SER A 87 -6.19 2.44 11.31
CA SER A 87 -6.11 2.20 12.75
C SER A 87 -6.17 3.49 13.56
N LEU A 88 -5.47 4.55 13.14
CA LEU A 88 -5.54 5.86 13.81
C LEU A 88 -6.96 6.44 13.78
N VAL A 89 -7.65 6.33 12.64
CA VAL A 89 -9.06 6.74 12.54
C VAL A 89 -9.94 5.90 13.46
N GLY A 90 -9.72 4.58 13.52
CA GLY A 90 -10.44 3.69 14.43
C GLY A 90 -10.23 4.07 15.90
N VAL A 91 -9.00 4.38 16.30
CA VAL A 91 -8.69 4.88 17.66
C VAL A 91 -9.40 6.21 17.92
N ALA A 92 -9.39 7.14 16.97
CA ALA A 92 -10.07 8.41 17.11
C ALA A 92 -11.59 8.24 17.30
N ILE A 93 -12.22 7.36 16.52
CA ILE A 93 -13.65 7.02 16.67
C ILE A 93 -13.89 6.44 18.07
N ALA A 94 -13.09 5.45 18.51
CA ALA A 94 -13.22 4.84 19.82
C ALA A 94 -13.05 5.87 20.95
N TYR A 95 -12.11 6.79 20.79
CA TYR A 95 -11.90 7.88 21.77
C TYR A 95 -13.11 8.80 21.88
N VAL A 96 -13.74 9.17 20.76
CA VAL A 96 -14.96 10.00 20.77
C VAL A 96 -16.12 9.24 21.39
N ASP A 97 -16.33 7.98 21.00
CA ASP A 97 -17.40 7.12 21.49
C ASP A 97 -17.35 6.90 23.01
N THR A 98 -16.16 6.97 23.60
CA THR A 98 -15.98 6.77 25.05
C THR A 98 -16.17 8.04 25.89
N ARG A 99 -16.51 9.17 25.29
CA ARG A 99 -16.75 10.41 26.01
C ARG A 99 -18.12 10.39 26.68
N PRO A 100 -18.24 10.86 27.94
CA PRO A 100 -19.52 10.86 28.66
C PRO A 100 -20.61 11.73 28.02
N THR A 101 -20.21 12.67 27.14
CA THR A 101 -21.11 13.57 26.42
C THR A 101 -21.57 13.01 25.08
N TRP A 102 -21.05 11.84 24.67
CA TRP A 102 -21.39 11.20 23.40
C TRP A 102 -22.37 10.05 23.64
N ASP A 103 -23.57 10.19 23.18
CA ASP A 103 -24.67 9.24 23.41
C ASP A 103 -25.27 8.71 22.09
N ASP A 104 -24.55 8.80 20.99
CA ASP A 104 -25.07 8.39 19.68
C ASP A 104 -24.29 7.24 19.07
N ALA A 105 -24.62 6.02 19.51
CA ALA A 105 -24.06 4.79 18.94
C ALA A 105 -24.33 4.61 17.44
N GLY A 106 -25.41 5.24 16.91
CA GLY A 106 -25.74 5.20 15.49
C GLY A 106 -24.75 5.98 14.64
N ILE A 107 -24.34 7.15 15.10
CA ILE A 107 -23.32 7.97 14.42
C ILE A 107 -21.98 7.25 14.41
N THR A 108 -21.58 6.67 15.55
CA THR A 108 -20.33 5.88 15.65
C THR A 108 -20.34 4.68 14.68
N ALA A 109 -21.40 3.91 14.66
CA ALA A 109 -21.56 2.76 13.76
C ALA A 109 -21.53 3.18 12.28
N GLY A 110 -22.23 4.27 11.95
CA GLY A 110 -22.26 4.87 10.61
C GLY A 110 -20.88 5.36 10.16
N ALA A 111 -20.15 6.03 11.03
CA ALA A 111 -18.80 6.51 10.75
C ALA A 111 -17.84 5.34 10.47
N MET A 112 -17.87 4.29 11.31
CA MET A 112 -17.06 3.08 11.11
C MET A 112 -17.37 2.40 9.78
N MET A 113 -18.67 2.28 9.45
CA MET A 113 -19.12 1.68 8.20
C MET A 113 -18.64 2.46 6.98
N LEU A 114 -18.77 3.80 6.99
CA LEU A 114 -18.35 4.66 5.89
C LEU A 114 -16.83 4.65 5.67
N VAL A 115 -16.07 4.76 6.76
CA VAL A 115 -14.60 4.69 6.68
C VAL A 115 -14.14 3.34 6.14
N ALA A 116 -14.70 2.25 6.65
CA ALA A 116 -14.38 0.90 6.18
C ALA A 116 -14.82 0.68 4.72
N ALA A 117 -15.94 1.28 4.28
CA ALA A 117 -16.38 1.21 2.90
C ALA A 117 -15.42 1.94 1.95
N ALA A 118 -14.97 3.14 2.31
CA ALA A 118 -13.98 3.89 1.53
C ALA A 118 -12.66 3.09 1.42
N LEU A 119 -12.19 2.51 2.51
CA LEU A 119 -10.97 1.68 2.51
C LEU A 119 -11.13 0.38 1.73
N GLY A 120 -12.30 -0.28 1.82
CA GLY A 120 -12.64 -1.47 1.05
C GLY A 120 -12.72 -1.19 -0.46
N PHE A 121 -13.15 0.02 -0.84
CA PHE A 121 -13.13 0.49 -2.22
C PHE A 121 -11.71 0.76 -2.73
N LEU A 122 -10.85 1.39 -1.92
CA LEU A 122 -9.46 1.68 -2.27
C LEU A 122 -8.59 0.42 -2.31
N GLY A 123 -8.78 -0.51 -1.35
CA GLY A 123 -7.98 -1.73 -1.20
C GLY A 123 -8.81 -3.01 -1.21
N PRO A 124 -9.35 -3.45 -2.37
CA PRO A 124 -10.36 -4.53 -2.43
C PRO A 124 -9.84 -5.93 -2.17
N LEU A 125 -8.52 -6.16 -2.15
CA LEU A 125 -7.94 -7.51 -2.06
C LEU A 125 -8.22 -8.21 -0.72
N ARG A 126 -8.25 -7.46 0.39
CA ARG A 126 -8.44 -8.02 1.74
C ARG A 126 -9.33 -7.11 2.60
N PRO A 127 -10.64 -6.98 2.31
CA PRO A 127 -11.53 -6.03 2.96
C PRO A 127 -11.64 -6.26 4.47
N TRP A 128 -11.51 -7.49 4.94
CA TRP A 128 -11.55 -7.82 6.37
C TRP A 128 -10.44 -7.13 7.19
N LYS A 129 -9.28 -6.82 6.57
CA LYS A 129 -8.21 -6.08 7.25
C LYS A 129 -8.60 -4.64 7.55
N TRP A 130 -9.33 -4.01 6.63
CA TRP A 130 -9.84 -2.66 6.81
C TRP A 130 -10.90 -2.61 7.89
N ALA A 131 -11.82 -3.59 7.88
CA ALA A 131 -12.85 -3.72 8.89
C ALA A 131 -12.24 -3.86 10.29
N LEU A 132 -11.23 -4.72 10.45
CA LEU A 132 -10.54 -4.89 11.72
C LEU A 132 -9.72 -3.64 12.11
N ALA A 133 -8.98 -3.03 11.18
CA ALA A 133 -8.17 -1.86 11.48
C ALA A 133 -8.98 -0.70 12.03
N VAL A 134 -10.22 -0.52 11.55
CA VAL A 134 -11.14 0.51 12.02
C VAL A 134 -11.91 0.06 13.27
N GLY A 135 -12.42 -1.17 13.28
CA GLY A 135 -13.43 -1.62 14.23
C GLY A 135 -12.93 -2.17 15.54
N ILE A 136 -11.70 -2.71 15.58
CA ILE A 136 -11.22 -3.45 16.77
C ILE A 136 -11.04 -2.57 18.01
N TRP A 137 -10.89 -1.28 17.87
CA TRP A 137 -10.51 -0.37 18.94
C TRP A 137 -11.60 -0.16 19.98
N ILE A 138 -12.88 -0.08 19.59
CA ILE A 138 -14.01 0.07 20.53
C ILE A 138 -14.12 -1.13 21.48
N PRO A 139 -14.24 -2.38 21.00
CA PRO A 139 -14.30 -3.52 21.90
C PRO A 139 -13.01 -3.72 22.70
N SER A 140 -11.84 -3.40 22.13
CA SER A 140 -10.57 -3.46 22.86
C SER A 140 -10.53 -2.49 24.03
N TYR A 141 -10.96 -1.26 23.83
CA TYR A 141 -11.02 -0.26 24.88
C TYR A 141 -12.02 -0.64 25.98
N ALA A 142 -13.21 -1.09 25.61
CA ALA A 142 -14.22 -1.54 26.54
C ALA A 142 -13.73 -2.72 27.39
N PHE A 143 -13.04 -3.67 26.79
CA PHE A 143 -12.48 -4.83 27.49
C PHE A 143 -11.38 -4.45 28.50
N VAL A 144 -10.54 -3.46 28.15
CA VAL A 144 -9.49 -2.97 29.07
C VAL A 144 -10.09 -2.21 30.26
N ARG A 145 -11.14 -1.38 30.02
CA ARG A 145 -11.77 -0.55 31.07
C ARG A 145 -12.67 -1.31 32.03
N ALA A 146 -13.42 -2.28 31.52
CA ALA A 146 -14.43 -3.01 32.29
C ALA A 146 -14.46 -4.49 31.90
N PRO A 147 -13.44 -5.27 32.26
CA PRO A 147 -13.34 -6.68 31.85
C PRO A 147 -14.53 -7.54 32.35
N ALA A 148 -15.12 -7.18 33.51
CA ALA A 148 -16.28 -7.87 34.04
C ALA A 148 -17.59 -7.61 33.28
N HIS A 149 -17.67 -6.51 32.50
CA HIS A 149 -18.83 -6.10 31.71
C HIS A 149 -18.59 -6.20 30.20
N GLY A 150 -17.36 -6.59 29.79
CA GLY A 150 -16.98 -6.80 28.40
C GLY A 150 -17.74 -8.00 27.83
N SER A 151 -19.01 -7.78 27.49
CA SER A 151 -19.84 -8.83 26.94
C SER A 151 -19.47 -9.11 25.48
N VAL A 152 -19.62 -10.37 25.05
CA VAL A 152 -19.50 -10.78 23.65
C VAL A 152 -20.37 -9.90 22.72
N ALA A 153 -21.45 -9.31 23.27
CA ALA A 153 -22.30 -8.37 22.56
C ALA A 153 -21.55 -7.14 22.02
N MET A 154 -20.47 -6.68 22.67
CA MET A 154 -19.64 -5.57 22.15
C MET A 154 -18.91 -5.94 20.85
N LEU A 155 -18.69 -7.21 20.56
CA LEU A 155 -18.14 -7.65 19.29
C LEU A 155 -19.13 -7.48 18.13
N LEU A 156 -20.43 -7.36 18.41
CA LEU A 156 -21.45 -7.09 17.38
C LEU A 156 -21.22 -5.76 16.66
N ILE A 157 -20.57 -4.80 17.30
CA ILE A 157 -20.25 -3.52 16.67
C ILE A 157 -19.33 -3.71 15.45
N LEU A 158 -18.55 -4.78 15.40
CA LEU A 158 -17.70 -5.11 14.25
C LEU A 158 -18.50 -5.40 12.98
N ILE A 159 -19.78 -5.72 13.08
CA ILE A 159 -20.63 -5.97 11.90
C ILE A 159 -20.61 -4.75 10.98
N PHE A 160 -20.66 -3.53 11.52
CA PHE A 160 -20.72 -2.30 10.73
C PHE A 160 -19.48 -2.08 9.87
N PRO A 161 -18.25 -2.10 10.37
CA PRO A 161 -17.06 -1.97 9.53
C PRO A 161 -16.86 -3.16 8.58
N PHE A 162 -17.29 -4.38 8.94
CA PHE A 162 -17.26 -5.50 8.01
C PHE A 162 -18.23 -5.28 6.85
N VAL A 163 -19.48 -4.94 7.11
CA VAL A 163 -20.48 -4.62 6.08
C VAL A 163 -19.95 -3.49 5.19
N GLY A 164 -19.46 -2.39 5.79
CA GLY A 164 -18.88 -1.27 5.03
C GLY A 164 -17.76 -1.71 4.10
N ALA A 165 -16.75 -2.43 4.61
CA ALA A 165 -15.60 -2.84 3.81
C ALA A 165 -15.97 -3.75 2.64
N TYR A 166 -16.93 -4.66 2.83
CA TYR A 166 -17.41 -5.52 1.75
C TYR A 166 -18.29 -4.80 0.74
N LEU A 167 -19.11 -3.84 1.18
CA LEU A 167 -19.88 -2.96 0.29
C LEU A 167 -18.95 -2.09 -0.57
N GLY A 168 -17.91 -1.52 0.02
CA GLY A 168 -16.90 -0.75 -0.73
C GLY A 168 -16.21 -1.59 -1.81
N ARG A 169 -15.83 -2.83 -1.47
CA ARG A 169 -15.28 -3.79 -2.43
C ARG A 169 -16.26 -4.09 -3.57
N LEU A 170 -17.53 -4.31 -3.24
CA LEU A 170 -18.58 -4.62 -4.22
C LEU A 170 -18.79 -3.44 -5.16
N ALA A 171 -18.91 -2.22 -4.63
CA ALA A 171 -19.06 -1.00 -5.42
C ALA A 171 -17.93 -0.83 -6.43
N ARG A 172 -16.69 -1.05 -6.00
CA ARG A 172 -15.53 -1.00 -6.92
C ARG A 172 -15.64 -2.03 -8.04
N ARG A 173 -16.06 -3.27 -7.73
CA ARG A 173 -16.21 -4.33 -8.75
C ARG A 173 -17.25 -3.96 -9.80
N LEU A 174 -18.39 -3.42 -9.37
CA LEU A 174 -19.46 -3.00 -10.27
C LEU A 174 -19.00 -1.87 -11.21
N ILE A 175 -18.30 -0.87 -10.68
CA ILE A 175 -17.78 0.24 -11.48
C ILE A 175 -16.77 -0.25 -12.52
N THR A 176 -15.86 -1.15 -12.13
CA THR A 176 -14.84 -1.67 -13.05
C THR A 176 -15.42 -2.60 -14.13
N GLN A 177 -16.55 -3.24 -13.89
CA GLN A 177 -17.25 -4.05 -14.90
C GLN A 177 -18.02 -3.22 -15.93
N VAL A 178 -18.54 -2.06 -15.52
CA VAL A 178 -19.31 -1.16 -16.42
C VAL A 178 -18.37 -0.38 -17.36
N SER A 179 -17.08 -0.25 -17.02
CA SER A 179 -16.09 0.51 -17.81
C SER A 179 -15.32 -0.36 -18.83
N GLN A 180 -15.68 -1.62 -19.00
CA GLN A 180 -15.15 -2.53 -20.03
C GLN A 180 -16.18 -2.78 -21.13
#